data_0664eddac5dc0b9b457e2f0710983950
#
_entry.id   0664eddac5dc0b9b457e2f0710983950
#
_cell.length_a   1.000
_cell.length_b   1.000
_cell.length_c   1.000
_cell.angle_alpha   90.00
_cell.angle_beta   90.00
_cell.angle_gamma   90.00
#
_symmetry.space_group_name_H-M   'P 1'
#
loop_
_entity.id
_entity.type
_entity.pdbx_description
1 polymer ?
#
loop_
_entity_poly.entity_id
_entity_poly.type
_entity_poly.pdbx_seq_one_letter_code
_entity_poly.pdbx_strand_id
1 'polypeptide(L)'
;MARRRPRVFLLSPANCGGVRARMMTSPTAGFALARQLQSPAGAGLGDVFSFVSGLYFRGKLAYARRFAHPPDPDDPVTAAGVLVITPNAGLRAADTVVTIDSFRAFASVDIDLGNAAYRVPLDRSARALQASVGPDCDVVLLGSIASGKYVDLLLPIFGERLMFPPQFVGRGDMSRGGLMLRSVAADVELDYVPLSGAVRHGQRPPKLAPLKKP
;
A
#
# COMPACT_ATOMS: atom_id res chain seq x y z
N MET A 1 -28.64 12.10 4.96
CA MET A 1 -27.28 11.95 4.38
C MET A 1 -27.01 10.48 4.13
N ALA A 2 -26.69 10.05 2.91
CA ALA A 2 -26.32 8.68 2.64
C ALA A 2 -25.05 8.35 3.45
N ARG A 3 -25.08 7.26 4.21
CA ARG A 3 -23.95 6.81 5.04
C ARG A 3 -22.81 6.44 4.08
N ARG A 4 -21.66 7.10 4.19
CA ARG A 4 -20.49 6.82 3.35
C ARG A 4 -20.07 5.37 3.61
N ARG A 5 -19.91 4.57 2.53
CA ARG A 5 -19.54 3.16 2.66
C ARG A 5 -18.18 3.03 3.34
N PRO A 6 -18.04 2.15 4.34
CA PRO A 6 -16.76 1.90 4.99
C PRO A 6 -15.71 1.44 3.98
N ARG A 7 -14.44 1.82 4.21
CA ARG A 7 -13.34 1.36 3.36
C ARG A 7 -12.01 1.32 4.07
N VAL A 8 -11.22 0.35 3.67
CA VAL A 8 -9.81 0.20 4.05
C VAL A 8 -8.95 0.18 2.80
N PHE A 9 -7.69 0.59 2.94
CA PHE A 9 -6.74 0.64 1.84
C PHE A 9 -5.64 -0.41 2.01
N LEU A 10 -5.35 -1.13 0.91
CA LEU A 10 -4.20 -2.01 0.78
C LEU A 10 -3.14 -1.33 -0.08
N LEU A 11 -1.98 -1.06 0.49
CA LEU A 11 -0.87 -0.45 -0.22
C LEU A 11 0.07 -1.55 -0.74
N SER A 12 0.32 -1.58 -2.05
CA SER A 12 1.31 -2.49 -2.61
C SER A 12 2.70 -2.20 -2.03
N PRO A 13 3.56 -3.23 -1.88
CA PRO A 13 4.83 -3.13 -1.18
C PRO A 13 5.83 -2.19 -1.87
N ALA A 14 6.87 -1.80 -1.14
CA ALA A 14 8.06 -1.16 -1.68
C ALA A 14 9.10 -2.20 -2.10
N ASN A 15 10.00 -1.82 -3.03
CA ASN A 15 11.15 -2.65 -3.37
C ASN A 15 12.24 -2.54 -2.29
N CYS A 16 12.30 -3.51 -1.40
CA CYS A 16 13.26 -3.53 -0.28
C CYS A 16 14.69 -3.88 -0.68
N GLY A 17 14.96 -4.29 -1.94
CA GLY A 17 16.31 -4.58 -2.47
C GLY A 17 16.96 -3.44 -3.26
N GLY A 18 16.28 -2.30 -3.43
CA GLY A 18 16.74 -1.18 -4.24
C GLY A 18 17.85 -0.33 -3.62
N VAL A 19 18.33 0.67 -4.37
CA VAL A 19 19.42 1.58 -3.92
C VAL A 19 19.08 2.27 -2.60
N ARG A 20 17.87 2.81 -2.47
CA ARG A 20 17.45 3.51 -1.24
C ARG A 20 17.35 2.56 -0.03
N ALA A 21 16.97 1.31 -0.26
CA ALA A 21 16.97 0.31 0.79
C ALA A 21 18.40 0.05 1.31
N ARG A 22 19.37 -0.11 0.40
CA ARG A 22 20.79 -0.25 0.77
C ARG A 22 21.33 0.99 1.50
N MET A 23 20.94 2.19 1.06
CA MET A 23 21.30 3.42 1.80
C MET A 23 20.79 3.41 3.24
N MET A 24 19.56 2.95 3.48
CA MET A 24 18.94 2.89 4.80
C MET A 24 19.58 1.84 5.71
N THR A 25 20.05 0.73 5.14
CA THR A 25 20.66 -0.38 5.89
C THR A 25 22.18 -0.26 6.02
N SER A 26 22.80 0.77 5.43
CA SER A 26 24.24 1.02 5.56
C SER A 26 24.60 1.32 7.03
N PRO A 27 25.66 0.72 7.58
CA PRO A 27 26.13 1.04 8.94
C PRO A 27 26.54 2.50 9.10
N THR A 28 26.90 3.17 8.01
CA THR A 28 27.32 4.58 8.00
C THR A 28 26.16 5.55 7.70
N ALA A 29 24.91 5.07 7.61
CA ALA A 29 23.77 5.93 7.32
C ALA A 29 23.48 6.86 8.50
N GLY A 30 23.77 8.16 8.32
CA GLY A 30 23.66 9.18 9.38
C GLY A 30 22.32 9.93 9.44
N PHE A 31 21.37 9.71 8.53
CA PHE A 31 20.09 10.42 8.54
C PHE A 31 19.08 9.83 9.56
N ALA A 32 18.18 10.67 10.04
CA ALA A 32 17.31 10.37 11.19
C ALA A 32 16.54 9.03 11.05
N LEU A 33 15.89 8.79 9.90
CA LEU A 33 15.10 7.58 9.69
C LEU A 33 15.96 6.29 9.69
N ALA A 34 17.19 6.36 9.13
CA ALA A 34 18.10 5.22 9.16
C ALA A 34 18.57 4.91 10.59
N ARG A 35 18.93 5.93 11.36
CA ARG A 35 19.29 5.77 12.78
C ARG A 35 18.14 5.19 13.58
N GLN A 36 16.92 5.67 13.33
CA GLN A 36 15.72 5.14 13.99
C GLN A 36 15.47 3.68 13.65
N LEU A 37 15.52 3.31 12.36
CA LEU A 37 15.36 1.91 11.90
C LEU A 37 16.42 0.97 12.50
N GLN A 38 17.64 1.46 12.69
CA GLN A 38 18.77 0.71 13.23
C GLN A 38 18.78 0.67 14.78
N SER A 39 17.95 1.47 15.43
CA SER A 39 17.79 1.44 16.88
C SER A 39 16.83 0.30 17.31
N PRO A 40 16.89 -0.14 18.58
CA PRO A 40 15.93 -1.12 19.11
C PRO A 40 14.47 -0.64 19.03
N ALA A 41 14.22 0.67 19.04
CA ALA A 41 12.89 1.23 18.93
C ALA A 41 12.28 1.07 17.53
N GLY A 42 13.10 0.87 16.50
CA GLY A 42 12.64 0.72 15.12
C GLY A 42 11.99 1.99 14.55
N ALA A 43 11.42 1.87 13.35
CA ALA A 43 10.74 2.96 12.64
C ALA A 43 9.39 2.48 12.08
N GLY A 44 8.47 3.40 11.82
CA GLY A 44 7.17 3.07 11.23
C GLY A 44 7.32 2.51 9.81
N LEU A 45 6.63 1.41 9.52
CA LEU A 45 6.65 0.73 8.21
C LEU A 45 6.32 1.69 7.07
N GLY A 46 5.32 2.54 7.26
CA GLY A 46 4.91 3.56 6.28
C GLY A 46 6.01 4.55 5.94
N ASP A 47 6.78 4.99 6.94
CA ASP A 47 7.89 5.94 6.74
C ASP A 47 9.07 5.27 6.05
N VAL A 48 9.42 4.05 6.48
CA VAL A 48 10.46 3.23 5.85
C VAL A 48 10.15 2.99 4.38
N PHE A 49 8.93 2.55 4.06
CA PHE A 49 8.52 2.30 2.68
C PHE A 49 8.37 3.59 1.86
N SER A 50 8.00 4.71 2.49
CA SER A 50 7.96 6.02 1.84
C SER A 50 9.34 6.51 1.44
N PHE A 51 10.36 6.24 2.25
CA PHE A 51 11.75 6.54 1.89
C PHE A 51 12.23 5.65 0.74
N VAL A 52 12.02 4.34 0.86
CA VAL A 52 12.54 3.34 -0.09
C VAL A 52 11.91 3.48 -1.47
N SER A 53 10.60 3.65 -1.56
CA SER A 53 9.85 3.73 -2.83
C SER A 53 9.59 5.17 -3.30
N GLY A 54 9.92 6.18 -2.49
CA GLY A 54 9.82 7.58 -2.85
C GLY A 54 8.38 8.06 -3.12
N LEU A 55 8.21 8.83 -4.20
CA LEU A 55 6.96 9.55 -4.50
C LEU A 55 5.73 8.62 -4.55
N TYR A 56 5.89 7.43 -5.12
CA TYR A 56 4.76 6.52 -5.26
C TYR A 56 4.21 6.04 -3.92
N PHE A 57 5.09 5.56 -3.03
CA PHE A 57 4.62 5.08 -1.73
C PHE A 57 4.13 6.22 -0.83
N ARG A 58 4.81 7.37 -0.84
CA ARG A 58 4.34 8.58 -0.15
C ARG A 58 2.94 8.99 -0.60
N GLY A 59 2.70 8.94 -1.92
CA GLY A 59 1.37 9.22 -2.47
C GLY A 59 0.31 8.24 -1.97
N LYS A 60 0.60 6.91 -1.98
CA LYS A 60 -0.30 5.89 -1.45
C LYS A 60 -0.61 6.12 0.02
N LEU A 61 0.41 6.33 0.83
CA LEU A 61 0.27 6.49 2.27
C LEU A 61 -0.53 7.75 2.64
N ALA A 62 -0.17 8.89 2.05
CA ALA A 62 -0.88 10.15 2.28
C ALA A 62 -2.36 10.05 1.85
N TYR A 63 -2.61 9.45 0.69
CA TYR A 63 -3.95 9.27 0.15
C TYR A 63 -4.79 8.34 1.04
N ALA A 64 -4.25 7.19 1.40
CA ALA A 64 -4.95 6.23 2.23
C ALA A 64 -5.28 6.81 3.62
N ARG A 65 -4.33 7.49 4.26
CA ARG A 65 -4.56 8.17 5.56
C ARG A 65 -5.63 9.26 5.48
N ARG A 66 -5.74 9.96 4.34
CA ARG A 66 -6.74 11.02 4.16
C ARG A 66 -8.15 10.48 3.95
N PHE A 67 -8.29 9.36 3.24
CA PHE A 67 -9.59 8.89 2.75
C PHE A 67 -10.04 7.55 3.34
N ALA A 68 -9.29 6.96 4.28
CA ALA A 68 -9.73 5.75 4.98
C ALA A 68 -10.95 6.03 5.86
N HIS A 69 -11.87 5.09 5.84
CA HIS A 69 -13.07 5.05 6.70
C HIS A 69 -13.28 3.61 7.16
N PRO A 70 -12.48 3.14 8.13
CA PRO A 70 -12.62 1.77 8.62
C PRO A 70 -14.02 1.53 9.21
N PRO A 71 -14.55 0.30 9.11
CA PRO A 71 -15.87 -0.02 9.63
C PRO A 71 -15.94 0.09 11.16
N ASP A 72 -14.83 -0.24 11.82
CA ASP A 72 -14.66 -0.15 13.27
C ASP A 72 -13.32 0.53 13.58
N PRO A 73 -13.34 1.74 14.13
CA PRO A 73 -12.12 2.45 14.51
C PRO A 73 -11.44 1.86 15.77
N ASP A 74 -12.13 1.00 16.52
CA ASP A 74 -11.61 0.38 17.74
C ASP A 74 -11.02 -1.03 17.48
N ASP A 75 -11.27 -1.61 16.29
CA ASP A 75 -10.66 -2.89 15.89
C ASP A 75 -9.16 -2.72 15.65
N PRO A 76 -8.28 -3.39 16.41
CA PRO A 76 -6.83 -3.24 16.30
C PRO A 76 -6.25 -3.62 14.92
N VAL A 77 -6.97 -4.38 14.11
CA VAL A 77 -6.55 -4.78 12.75
C VAL A 77 -6.90 -3.70 11.74
N THR A 78 -8.03 -3.04 11.90
CA THR A 78 -8.59 -2.13 10.88
C THR A 78 -8.66 -0.68 11.31
N ALA A 79 -8.42 -0.36 12.57
CA ALA A 79 -8.56 0.97 13.16
C ALA A 79 -7.95 2.11 12.31
N ALA A 80 -6.76 1.89 11.77
CA ALA A 80 -6.11 2.88 10.91
C ALA A 80 -6.67 2.93 9.47
N GLY A 81 -7.42 1.92 9.05
CA GLY A 81 -7.91 1.79 7.68
C GLY A 81 -6.82 1.68 6.59
N VAL A 82 -5.54 1.57 6.98
CA VAL A 82 -4.38 1.60 6.06
C VAL A 82 -3.45 0.43 6.34
N LEU A 83 -3.44 -0.53 5.44
CA LEU A 83 -2.65 -1.75 5.54
C LEU A 83 -1.64 -1.81 4.40
N VAL A 84 -0.45 -2.28 4.70
CA VAL A 84 0.66 -2.44 3.74
C VAL A 84 0.87 -3.91 3.48
N ILE A 85 0.93 -4.30 2.21
CA ILE A 85 1.37 -5.62 1.80
C ILE A 85 2.89 -5.69 2.02
N THR A 86 3.33 -6.65 2.82
CA THR A 86 4.76 -6.86 3.09
C THR A 86 5.29 -8.12 2.43
N PRO A 87 6.60 -8.24 2.16
CA PRO A 87 7.14 -9.41 1.48
C PRO A 87 7.04 -10.73 2.25
N ASN A 88 7.02 -10.72 3.60
CA ASN A 88 7.01 -11.97 4.37
C ASN A 88 6.14 -11.94 5.64
N ALA A 89 5.48 -10.82 5.92
CA ALA A 89 4.65 -10.68 7.11
C ALA A 89 3.15 -10.49 6.80
N GLY A 90 2.74 -10.62 5.52
CA GLY A 90 1.37 -10.39 5.08
C GLY A 90 0.97 -8.91 5.15
N LEU A 91 -0.27 -8.64 5.51
CA LEU A 91 -0.78 -7.29 5.73
C LEU A 91 -0.36 -6.77 7.12
N ARG A 92 0.17 -5.55 7.15
CA ARG A 92 0.52 -4.86 8.39
C ARG A 92 0.00 -3.43 8.36
N ALA A 93 -0.44 -2.93 9.50
CA ALA A 93 -0.79 -1.51 9.62
C ALA A 93 0.41 -0.64 9.23
N ALA A 94 0.15 0.49 8.57
CA ALA A 94 1.22 1.38 8.12
C ALA A 94 2.08 1.92 9.27
N ASP A 95 1.52 1.97 10.49
CA ASP A 95 2.20 2.46 11.69
C ASP A 95 2.92 1.33 12.47
N THR A 96 2.87 0.08 11.98
CA THR A 96 3.64 -1.03 12.57
C THR A 96 5.11 -0.68 12.63
N VAL A 97 5.71 -0.83 13.80
CA VAL A 97 7.16 -0.64 13.98
C VAL A 97 7.91 -1.80 13.32
N VAL A 98 8.91 -1.45 12.52
CA VAL A 98 9.86 -2.39 11.93
C VAL A 98 11.29 -2.05 12.35
N THR A 99 12.09 -3.07 12.59
CA THR A 99 13.51 -2.97 12.90
C THR A 99 14.35 -3.22 11.65
N ILE A 100 15.65 -2.97 11.74
CA ILE A 100 16.59 -3.27 10.67
C ILE A 100 16.54 -4.74 10.25
N ASP A 101 16.37 -5.67 11.22
CA ASP A 101 16.31 -7.10 10.94
C ASP A 101 15.01 -7.48 10.23
N SER A 102 13.87 -6.93 10.66
CA SER A 102 12.60 -7.08 9.95
C SER A 102 12.69 -6.56 8.52
N PHE A 103 13.34 -5.41 8.31
CA PHE A 103 13.50 -4.83 6.99
C PHE A 103 14.44 -5.65 6.09
N ARG A 104 15.53 -6.21 6.63
CA ARG A 104 16.40 -7.15 5.92
C ARG A 104 15.65 -8.44 5.54
N ALA A 105 14.82 -8.95 6.45
CA ALA A 105 13.96 -10.09 6.16
C ALA A 105 12.95 -9.80 5.03
N PHE A 106 12.43 -8.56 4.91
CA PHE A 106 11.63 -8.16 3.74
C PHE A 106 12.44 -8.20 2.45
N ALA A 107 13.70 -7.77 2.49
CA ALA A 107 14.57 -7.73 1.31
C ALA A 107 14.98 -9.12 0.80
N SER A 108 14.89 -10.16 1.64
CA SER A 108 15.28 -11.53 1.30
C SER A 108 14.14 -12.36 0.68
N VAL A 109 12.92 -11.82 0.56
CA VAL A 109 11.76 -12.55 0.05
C VAL A 109 11.23 -11.90 -1.22
N ASP A 110 11.20 -12.66 -2.30
CA ASP A 110 10.62 -12.24 -3.56
C ASP A 110 9.09 -12.18 -3.47
N ILE A 111 8.52 -11.09 -4.01
CA ILE A 111 7.09 -10.89 -4.11
C ILE A 111 6.58 -11.67 -5.32
N ASP A 112 6.33 -12.95 -5.09
CA ASP A 112 5.82 -13.89 -6.08
C ASP A 112 4.90 -14.91 -5.41
N LEU A 113 3.77 -15.24 -6.02
CA LEU A 113 2.79 -16.18 -5.44
C LEU A 113 3.29 -17.63 -5.40
N GLY A 114 4.31 -17.98 -6.18
CA GLY A 114 5.03 -19.25 -6.07
C GLY A 114 5.87 -19.34 -4.80
N ASN A 115 6.26 -18.19 -4.21
CA ASN A 115 7.04 -18.14 -2.99
C ASN A 115 6.13 -18.27 -1.75
N ALA A 116 6.19 -19.40 -1.06
CA ALA A 116 5.37 -19.66 0.12
C ALA A 116 5.64 -18.66 1.26
N ALA A 117 6.88 -18.15 1.40
CA ALA A 117 7.23 -17.17 2.42
C ALA A 117 6.50 -15.84 2.23
N TYR A 118 6.15 -15.48 1.01
CA TYR A 118 5.29 -14.34 0.68
C TYR A 118 3.81 -14.70 0.73
N ARG A 119 3.42 -15.76 0.01
CA ARG A 119 2.02 -16.11 -0.22
C ARG A 119 1.27 -16.46 1.05
N VAL A 120 1.84 -17.33 1.91
CA VAL A 120 1.13 -17.84 3.10
C VAL A 120 0.79 -16.75 4.12
N PRO A 121 1.71 -15.86 4.51
CA PRO A 121 1.37 -14.75 5.40
C PRO A 121 0.36 -13.78 4.79
N LEU A 122 0.43 -13.53 3.48
CA LEU A 122 -0.52 -12.64 2.80
C LEU A 122 -1.93 -13.25 2.76
N ASP A 123 -2.07 -14.53 2.41
CA ASP A 123 -3.37 -15.22 2.41
C ASP A 123 -4.01 -15.20 3.80
N ARG A 124 -3.25 -15.57 4.83
CA ARG A 124 -3.72 -15.59 6.22
C ARG A 124 -4.24 -14.22 6.67
N SER A 125 -3.45 -13.18 6.47
CA SER A 125 -3.81 -11.84 6.90
C SER A 125 -4.92 -11.21 6.07
N ALA A 126 -5.03 -11.54 4.77
CA ALA A 126 -6.12 -11.10 3.94
C ALA A 126 -7.46 -11.73 4.34
N ARG A 127 -7.47 -13.02 4.70
CA ARG A 127 -8.68 -13.69 5.24
C ARG A 127 -9.08 -13.14 6.61
N ALA A 128 -8.11 -12.88 7.49
CA ALA A 128 -8.38 -12.23 8.76
C ALA A 128 -9.01 -10.85 8.56
N LEU A 129 -8.46 -10.05 7.64
CA LEU A 129 -9.03 -8.76 7.28
C LEU A 129 -10.46 -8.89 6.72
N GLN A 130 -10.70 -9.86 5.82
CA GLN A 130 -12.03 -10.11 5.26
C GLN A 130 -13.07 -10.36 6.35
N ALA A 131 -12.72 -11.17 7.36
CA ALA A 131 -13.59 -11.49 8.48
C ALA A 131 -13.86 -10.25 9.35
N SER A 132 -12.84 -9.42 9.59
CA SER A 132 -12.90 -8.25 10.46
C SER A 132 -13.71 -7.10 9.84
N VAL A 133 -13.53 -6.80 8.55
CA VAL A 133 -14.19 -5.62 7.94
C VAL A 133 -15.68 -5.82 7.60
N GLY A 134 -16.17 -7.05 7.63
CA GLY A 134 -17.56 -7.35 7.27
C GLY A 134 -17.88 -7.23 5.78
N PRO A 135 -19.14 -7.49 5.37
CA PRO A 135 -19.53 -7.55 3.95
C PRO A 135 -19.66 -6.19 3.27
N ASP A 136 -19.91 -5.13 4.01
CA ASP A 136 -20.22 -3.81 3.46
C ASP A 136 -19.00 -2.89 3.30
N CYS A 137 -17.80 -3.37 3.65
CA CYS A 137 -16.56 -2.60 3.56
C CYS A 137 -15.87 -2.80 2.21
N ASP A 138 -15.54 -1.70 1.53
CA ASP A 138 -14.69 -1.72 0.34
C ASP A 138 -13.22 -1.89 0.74
N VAL A 139 -12.50 -2.73 0.00
CA VAL A 139 -11.06 -2.94 0.17
C VAL A 139 -10.36 -2.37 -1.05
N VAL A 140 -9.77 -1.19 -0.93
CA VAL A 140 -9.20 -0.45 -2.05
C VAL A 140 -7.71 -0.74 -2.20
N LEU A 141 -7.32 -1.35 -3.32
CA LEU A 141 -5.94 -1.64 -3.64
C LEU A 141 -5.25 -0.44 -4.30
N LEU A 142 -4.29 0.15 -3.62
CA LEU A 142 -3.39 1.18 -4.16
C LEU A 142 -2.10 0.52 -4.65
N GLY A 143 -2.14 0.00 -5.86
CA GLY A 143 -1.03 -0.73 -6.46
C GLY A 143 -1.17 -0.88 -7.97
N SER A 144 -0.17 -1.51 -8.60
CA SER A 144 -0.32 -1.93 -9.99
C SER A 144 -1.20 -3.17 -10.05
N ILE A 145 -2.25 -3.13 -10.84
CA ILE A 145 -3.11 -4.31 -11.10
C ILE A 145 -2.66 -5.12 -12.31
N ALA A 146 -1.63 -4.65 -13.02
CA ALA A 146 -1.13 -5.27 -14.26
C ALA A 146 -0.47 -6.64 -14.04
N SER A 147 0.02 -6.92 -12.83
CA SER A 147 0.62 -8.21 -12.49
C SER A 147 -0.18 -8.95 -11.43
N GLY A 148 -0.21 -10.28 -11.51
CA GLY A 148 -0.91 -11.15 -10.56
C GLY A 148 -0.31 -11.23 -9.16
N LYS A 149 0.86 -10.60 -8.90
CA LYS A 149 1.67 -10.77 -7.68
C LYS A 149 0.92 -10.72 -6.34
N TYR A 150 -0.18 -9.99 -6.28
CA TYR A 150 -1.08 -9.92 -5.13
C TYR A 150 -2.55 -9.93 -5.56
N VAL A 151 -2.85 -9.52 -6.78
CA VAL A 151 -4.23 -9.45 -7.28
C VAL A 151 -4.85 -10.83 -7.32
N ASP A 152 -4.13 -11.84 -7.83
CA ASP A 152 -4.66 -13.19 -8.03
C ASP A 152 -4.88 -13.93 -6.70
N LEU A 153 -4.27 -13.45 -5.61
CA LEU A 153 -4.55 -13.92 -4.25
C LEU A 153 -5.70 -13.14 -3.59
N LEU A 154 -5.72 -11.82 -3.76
CA LEU A 154 -6.69 -10.97 -3.05
C LEU A 154 -8.09 -11.04 -3.68
N LEU A 155 -8.16 -11.17 -5.01
CA LEU A 155 -9.44 -11.18 -5.73
C LEU A 155 -10.36 -12.35 -5.32
N PRO A 156 -9.90 -13.60 -5.19
CA PRO A 156 -10.73 -14.69 -4.67
C PRO A 156 -11.23 -14.48 -3.23
N ILE A 157 -10.49 -13.72 -2.42
CA ILE A 157 -10.84 -13.46 -1.01
C ILE A 157 -11.89 -12.35 -0.89
N PHE A 158 -11.69 -11.22 -1.59
CA PHE A 158 -12.55 -10.04 -1.43
C PHE A 158 -13.64 -9.92 -2.50
N GLY A 159 -13.50 -10.59 -3.65
CA GLY A 159 -14.47 -10.56 -4.75
C GLY A 159 -14.72 -9.14 -5.26
N GLU A 160 -15.98 -8.78 -5.43
CA GLU A 160 -16.44 -7.47 -5.92
C GLU A 160 -16.06 -6.30 -4.99
N ARG A 161 -15.72 -6.58 -3.73
CA ARG A 161 -15.28 -5.57 -2.76
C ARG A 161 -13.82 -5.17 -2.91
N LEU A 162 -13.03 -5.92 -3.70
CA LEU A 162 -11.68 -5.51 -4.07
C LEU A 162 -11.77 -4.44 -5.14
N MET A 163 -11.57 -3.21 -4.72
CA MET A 163 -11.69 -2.02 -5.55
C MET A 163 -10.33 -1.45 -5.94
N PHE A 164 -10.28 -0.65 -6.98
CA PHE A 164 -9.07 0.11 -7.34
C PHE A 164 -9.44 1.40 -8.08
N PRO A 165 -8.57 2.42 -8.13
CA PRO A 165 -8.79 3.61 -8.94
C PRO A 165 -8.60 3.30 -10.44
N PRO A 166 -9.63 3.41 -11.30
CA PRO A 166 -9.49 3.13 -12.74
C PRO A 166 -8.49 4.05 -13.43
N GLN A 167 -8.26 5.25 -12.88
CA GLN A 167 -7.25 6.19 -13.34
C GLN A 167 -5.81 5.64 -13.25
N PHE A 168 -5.57 4.52 -12.54
CA PHE A 168 -4.24 3.91 -12.45
C PHE A 168 -3.86 3.09 -13.68
N VAL A 169 -4.84 2.67 -14.48
CA VAL A 169 -4.59 1.87 -15.70
C VAL A 169 -3.71 2.67 -16.67
N GLY A 170 -2.67 2.02 -17.19
CA GLY A 170 -1.71 2.64 -18.12
C GLY A 170 -0.74 3.67 -17.49
N ARG A 171 -0.92 4.08 -16.22
CA ARG A 171 0.00 5.01 -15.55
C ARG A 171 1.17 4.28 -14.90
N GLY A 172 2.36 4.86 -15.02
CA GLY A 172 3.53 4.43 -14.23
C GLY A 172 3.48 4.97 -12.79
N ASP A 173 4.31 4.40 -11.92
CA ASP A 173 4.33 4.65 -10.48
C ASP A 173 4.47 6.12 -10.09
N MET A 174 5.36 6.87 -10.75
CA MET A 174 5.52 8.31 -10.49
C MET A 174 4.25 9.10 -10.80
N SER A 175 3.55 8.73 -11.88
CA SER A 175 2.29 9.39 -12.27
C SER A 175 1.15 9.04 -11.30
N ARG A 176 1.07 7.79 -10.84
CA ARG A 176 0.10 7.37 -9.81
C ARG A 176 0.35 8.10 -8.49
N GLY A 177 1.61 8.17 -8.05
CA GLY A 177 2.00 8.91 -6.85
C GLY A 177 1.63 10.40 -6.93
N GLY A 178 1.94 11.04 -8.05
CA GLY A 178 1.56 12.43 -8.30
C GLY A 178 0.04 12.67 -8.33
N LEU A 179 -0.74 11.74 -8.91
CA LEU A 179 -2.19 11.80 -8.93
C LEU A 179 -2.77 11.76 -7.50
N MET A 180 -2.35 10.79 -6.69
CA MET A 180 -2.80 10.65 -5.31
C MET A 180 -2.47 11.87 -4.46
N LEU A 181 -1.25 12.43 -4.57
CA LEU A 181 -0.89 13.64 -3.83
C LEU A 181 -1.73 14.86 -4.23
N ARG A 182 -2.13 14.96 -5.50
CA ARG A 182 -3.04 16.02 -5.95
C ARG A 182 -4.45 15.84 -5.40
N SER A 183 -4.94 14.61 -5.36
CA SER A 183 -6.23 14.27 -4.73
C SER A 183 -6.23 14.68 -3.25
N VAL A 184 -5.15 14.39 -2.53
CA VAL A 184 -4.99 14.83 -1.13
C VAL A 184 -4.99 16.35 -1.01
N ALA A 185 -4.21 17.04 -1.86
CA ALA A 185 -4.12 18.51 -1.81
C ALA A 185 -5.43 19.20 -2.17
N ALA A 186 -6.24 18.60 -3.07
CA ALA A 186 -7.54 19.11 -3.46
C ALA A 186 -8.67 18.65 -2.54
N ASP A 187 -8.39 17.76 -1.59
CA ASP A 187 -9.40 17.08 -0.77
C ASP A 187 -10.50 16.36 -1.59
N VAL A 188 -10.10 15.81 -2.73
CA VAL A 188 -11.02 15.12 -3.66
C VAL A 188 -10.58 13.67 -3.79
N GLU A 189 -11.45 12.76 -3.40
CA GLU A 189 -11.22 11.33 -3.51
C GLU A 189 -11.35 10.85 -4.95
N LEU A 190 -10.53 9.87 -5.35
CA LEU A 190 -10.63 9.21 -6.65
C LEU A 190 -11.86 8.29 -6.67
N ASP A 191 -12.38 8.03 -7.86
CA ASP A 191 -13.39 6.99 -8.05
C ASP A 191 -12.75 5.60 -7.89
N TYR A 192 -13.56 4.63 -7.49
CA TYR A 192 -13.15 3.23 -7.39
C TYR A 192 -14.13 2.34 -8.15
N VAL A 193 -13.58 1.35 -8.82
CA VAL A 193 -14.35 0.31 -9.50
C VAL A 193 -13.90 -1.07 -9.00
N PRO A 194 -14.79 -2.09 -9.06
CA PRO A 194 -14.39 -3.46 -8.76
C PRO A 194 -13.22 -3.91 -9.64
N LEU A 195 -12.28 -4.64 -9.04
CA LEU A 195 -11.15 -5.21 -9.78
C LEU A 195 -11.58 -6.46 -10.56
N SER A 196 -12.65 -7.11 -10.15
CA SER A 196 -13.30 -8.19 -10.87
C SER A 196 -13.73 -7.72 -12.26
N GLY A 197 -13.30 -8.43 -13.31
CA GLY A 197 -13.59 -8.04 -14.70
C GLY A 197 -12.91 -6.77 -15.22
N ALA A 198 -12.07 -6.12 -14.42
CA ALA A 198 -11.42 -4.87 -14.82
C ALA A 198 -10.36 -5.08 -15.91
N VAL A 199 -10.25 -4.09 -16.81
CA VAL A 199 -9.15 -4.00 -17.76
C VAL A 199 -7.87 -3.68 -17.01
N ARG A 200 -6.95 -4.64 -16.93
CA ARG A 200 -5.68 -4.51 -16.17
C ARG A 200 -4.58 -3.76 -16.91
N HIS A 201 -4.69 -3.67 -18.23
CA HIS A 201 -3.73 -3.01 -19.12
C HIS A 201 -4.44 -1.99 -19.98
N GLY A 202 -3.82 -0.86 -20.25
CA GLY A 202 -4.39 0.19 -21.09
C GLY A 202 -3.34 1.13 -21.63
N GLN A 203 -3.74 1.99 -22.58
CA GLN A 203 -2.88 3.02 -23.11
C GLN A 203 -2.44 3.98 -22.00
N ARG A 204 -1.23 4.51 -22.15
CA ARG A 204 -0.70 5.48 -21.21
C ARG A 204 -1.50 6.79 -21.31
N PRO A 205 -2.19 7.21 -20.22
CA PRO A 205 -2.90 8.47 -20.22
C PRO A 205 -1.95 9.66 -20.35
N PRO A 206 -2.45 10.85 -20.75
CA PRO A 206 -1.67 12.09 -20.79
C PRO A 206 -0.92 12.35 -19.47
N LYS A 207 0.24 13.00 -19.58
CA LYS A 207 0.98 13.44 -18.39
C LYS A 207 0.12 14.37 -17.55
N LEU A 208 0.25 14.24 -16.23
CA LEU A 208 -0.37 15.22 -15.33
C LEU A 208 0.24 16.61 -15.57
N ALA A 209 -0.60 17.65 -15.67
CA ALA A 209 -0.12 19.01 -15.80
C ALA A 209 0.83 19.38 -14.62
N PRO A 210 1.86 20.21 -14.79
CA PRO A 210 2.68 20.67 -13.68
C PRO A 210 1.80 21.30 -12.58
N LEU A 211 2.15 21.05 -11.31
CA LEU A 211 1.56 21.83 -10.21
C LEU A 211 2.04 23.27 -10.37
N LYS A 212 1.13 24.24 -10.44
CA LYS A 212 1.50 25.64 -10.31
C LYS A 212 2.11 25.80 -8.92
N LYS A 213 3.35 26.29 -8.83
CA LYS A 213 3.89 26.75 -7.56
C LYS A 213 3.01 27.88 -7.05
N PRO A 214 2.67 27.86 -5.75
CA PRO A 214 2.02 29.01 -5.12
C PRO A 214 2.88 30.27 -5.25
#